data_7a36a24c28b3f25ae880cf0fb0d8e493
#
_entry.id   7a36a24c28b3f25ae880cf0fb0d8e493
#
_cell.length_a   1.000
_cell.length_b   1.000
_cell.length_c   1.000
_cell.angle_alpha   90.00
_cell.angle_beta   90.00
_cell.angle_gamma   90.00
#
_symmetry.space_group_name_H-M   'P 1'
#
loop_
_entity.id
_entity.type
_entity.pdbx_description
1 polymer ?
#
loop_
_entity_poly.entity_id
_entity_poly.type
_entity_poly.pdbx_seq_one_letter_code
_entity_poly.pdbx_strand_id
1 'polypeptide(L)'
;MVENDTNYVNTARPEQYKLLEGVVPAGSFSGEVPVEIHCTPDMSDSSFVVNIKLVPNEDFPLAGFDNRYFELSMTNQLVKPKNWGNLAFYFGQQFSISWYRFILNVLNVSYIPYPSAQEGDEKWSYNQLLANAGKVKAALLQYNREHPNDPLRHEDGDYAGDEVKMP
;
A
#
# COMPACT_ATOMS: atom_id res chain seq x y z
N MET A 1 -7.90 -22.25 -14.87
CA MET A 1 -6.52 -22.39 -14.30
C MET A 1 -5.77 -21.08 -14.52
N VAL A 2 -4.84 -20.75 -13.64
CA VAL A 2 -4.03 -19.52 -13.74
C VAL A 2 -2.56 -19.90 -13.79
N GLU A 3 -1.81 -19.30 -14.68
CA GLU A 3 -0.37 -19.55 -14.88
C GLU A 3 0.39 -18.23 -15.06
N ASN A 4 1.69 -18.26 -14.79
CA ASN A 4 2.57 -17.15 -15.16
C ASN A 4 2.66 -17.03 -16.69
N ASP A 5 2.55 -15.79 -17.18
CA ASP A 5 2.78 -15.54 -18.61
C ASP A 5 4.27 -15.29 -18.86
N THR A 6 4.89 -16.24 -19.52
CA THR A 6 6.33 -16.17 -19.85
C THR A 6 6.65 -15.34 -21.10
N ASN A 7 5.64 -14.81 -21.79
CA ASN A 7 5.83 -13.88 -22.90
C ASN A 7 6.21 -12.47 -22.45
N TYR A 8 6.05 -12.19 -21.14
CA TYR A 8 6.36 -10.90 -20.52
C TYR A 8 7.48 -11.03 -19.50
N VAL A 9 8.14 -9.92 -19.22
CA VAL A 9 9.19 -9.90 -18.21
C VAL A 9 8.55 -9.97 -16.82
N ASN A 10 8.84 -11.06 -16.11
CA ASN A 10 8.46 -11.24 -14.71
C ASN A 10 9.67 -10.97 -13.83
N THR A 11 9.58 -9.99 -12.95
CA THR A 11 10.65 -9.65 -11.99
C THR A 11 10.37 -10.20 -10.60
N ALA A 12 9.10 -10.59 -10.34
CA ALA A 12 8.71 -11.23 -9.10
C ALA A 12 9.27 -12.66 -9.03
N ARG A 13 9.77 -13.03 -7.85
CA ARG A 13 10.30 -14.35 -7.57
C ARG A 13 9.25 -15.27 -6.95
N PRO A 14 9.40 -16.60 -7.09
CA PRO A 14 8.42 -17.56 -6.57
C PRO A 14 8.12 -17.45 -5.08
N GLU A 15 9.07 -16.98 -4.27
CA GLU A 15 8.90 -16.77 -2.84
C GLU A 15 8.08 -15.52 -2.48
N GLN A 16 7.85 -14.61 -3.44
CA GLN A 16 7.16 -13.33 -3.23
C GLN A 16 5.66 -13.42 -3.46
N TYR A 17 5.19 -14.45 -4.14
CA TYR A 17 3.76 -14.64 -4.39
C TYR A 17 3.39 -16.11 -4.57
N LYS A 18 2.09 -16.40 -4.38
CA LYS A 18 1.52 -17.70 -4.65
C LYS A 18 0.16 -17.53 -5.31
N LEU A 19 -0.01 -18.11 -6.48
CA LEU A 19 -1.30 -18.23 -7.15
C LEU A 19 -2.12 -19.33 -6.47
N LEU A 20 -3.29 -19.00 -5.98
CA LEU A 20 -4.21 -19.94 -5.36
C LEU A 20 -5.25 -20.42 -6.39
N GLU A 21 -5.96 -21.47 -6.05
CA GLU A 21 -7.03 -22.00 -6.90
C GLU A 21 -8.17 -21.00 -6.99
N GLY A 22 -8.56 -20.65 -8.21
CA GLY A 22 -9.71 -19.79 -8.47
C GLY A 22 -11.02 -20.58 -8.39
N VAL A 23 -12.05 -19.92 -7.89
CA VAL A 23 -13.38 -20.52 -7.74
C VAL A 23 -14.44 -19.64 -8.40
N VAL A 24 -15.28 -20.24 -9.22
CA VAL A 24 -16.55 -19.65 -9.68
C VAL A 24 -17.68 -20.34 -8.94
N PRO A 25 -18.41 -19.66 -8.05
CA PRO A 25 -19.53 -20.28 -7.32
C PRO A 25 -20.62 -20.79 -8.26
N ALA A 26 -21.26 -21.88 -7.92
CA ALA A 26 -22.35 -22.43 -8.71
C ALA A 26 -23.47 -21.40 -8.91
N GLY A 27 -23.86 -21.15 -10.17
CA GLY A 27 -24.87 -20.16 -10.55
C GLY A 27 -24.35 -18.71 -10.63
N SER A 28 -23.05 -18.49 -10.40
CA SER A 28 -22.41 -17.18 -10.58
C SER A 28 -21.86 -17.03 -12.01
N PHE A 29 -21.86 -15.80 -12.50
CA PHE A 29 -21.19 -15.41 -13.76
C PHE A 29 -19.80 -14.82 -13.52
N SER A 30 -19.34 -14.77 -12.28
CA SER A 30 -18.03 -14.25 -11.87
C SER A 30 -17.38 -15.17 -10.84
N GLY A 31 -16.06 -15.15 -10.81
CA GLY A 31 -15.25 -15.86 -9.84
C GLY A 31 -14.03 -15.06 -9.45
N GLU A 32 -13.29 -15.58 -8.49
CA GLU A 32 -12.10 -14.94 -7.95
C GLU A 32 -10.92 -15.89 -8.02
N VAL A 33 -9.75 -15.36 -8.32
CA VAL A 33 -8.46 -16.06 -8.22
C VAL A 33 -7.64 -15.33 -7.17
N PRO A 34 -7.53 -15.85 -5.95
CA PRO A 34 -6.73 -15.22 -4.92
C PRO A 34 -5.23 -15.32 -5.25
N VAL A 35 -4.50 -14.24 -4.98
CA VAL A 35 -3.04 -14.22 -5.04
C VAL A 35 -2.52 -13.86 -3.65
N GLU A 36 -1.78 -14.78 -3.06
CA GLU A 36 -1.10 -14.52 -1.79
C GLU A 36 0.23 -13.81 -2.07
N ILE A 37 0.47 -12.67 -1.43
CA ILE A 37 1.68 -11.87 -1.58
C ILE A 37 2.50 -11.99 -0.29
N HIS A 38 3.77 -12.37 -0.43
CA HIS A 38 4.72 -12.47 0.66
C HIS A 38 5.68 -11.28 0.59
N CYS A 39 5.60 -10.39 1.56
CA CYS A 39 6.50 -9.25 1.66
C CYS A 39 7.93 -9.73 1.96
N THR A 40 8.86 -9.42 1.06
CA THR A 40 10.30 -9.64 1.25
C THR A 40 11.01 -8.32 1.52
N PRO A 41 12.16 -8.30 2.23
CA PRO A 41 12.85 -7.05 2.61
C PRO A 41 13.17 -6.12 1.42
N ASP A 42 13.49 -6.67 0.27
CA ASP A 42 13.82 -5.93 -0.94
C ASP A 42 12.61 -5.25 -1.61
N MET A 43 11.38 -5.59 -1.22
CA MET A 43 10.17 -4.85 -1.63
C MET A 43 10.11 -3.44 -1.04
N SER A 44 10.91 -3.12 -0.01
CA SER A 44 11.02 -1.76 0.53
C SER A 44 11.70 -0.80 -0.45
N ASP A 45 12.56 -1.32 -1.32
CA ASP A 45 13.41 -0.52 -2.21
C ASP A 45 13.10 -0.75 -3.69
N SER A 46 12.33 -1.79 -4.01
CA SER A 46 12.04 -2.21 -5.37
C SER A 46 10.59 -2.61 -5.56
N SER A 47 10.12 -2.50 -6.80
CA SER A 47 8.83 -3.04 -7.23
C SER A 47 9.06 -4.29 -8.07
N PHE A 48 8.21 -5.28 -7.87
CA PHE A 48 8.25 -6.56 -8.59
C PHE A 48 6.97 -6.75 -9.38
N VAL A 49 7.10 -7.31 -10.57
CA VAL A 49 5.97 -7.52 -11.49
C VAL A 49 5.85 -9.01 -11.79
N VAL A 50 4.62 -9.50 -11.75
CA VAL A 50 4.25 -10.80 -12.30
C VAL A 50 3.12 -10.65 -13.30
N ASN A 51 3.29 -11.23 -14.46
CA ASN A 51 2.27 -11.31 -15.49
C ASN A 51 1.59 -12.67 -15.39
N ILE A 52 0.29 -12.67 -15.29
CA ILE A 52 -0.57 -13.81 -15.04
C ILE A 52 -1.52 -13.95 -16.23
N LYS A 53 -1.75 -15.18 -16.69
CA LYS A 53 -2.76 -15.49 -17.70
C LYS A 53 -3.76 -16.53 -17.21
N LEU A 54 -4.99 -16.39 -17.63
CA LEU A 54 -5.96 -17.47 -17.54
C LEU A 54 -5.72 -18.46 -18.67
N VAL A 55 -5.67 -19.74 -18.34
CA VAL A 55 -5.59 -20.82 -19.32
C VAL A 55 -6.87 -21.65 -19.29
N PRO A 56 -7.31 -22.16 -20.45
CA PRO A 56 -8.50 -23.00 -20.48
C PRO A 56 -8.33 -24.29 -19.66
N ASN A 57 -9.43 -24.79 -19.16
CA ASN A 57 -9.54 -26.12 -18.58
C ASN A 57 -10.86 -26.79 -19.06
N GLU A 58 -11.16 -27.96 -18.56
CA GLU A 58 -12.36 -28.71 -18.96
C GLU A 58 -13.66 -27.99 -18.62
N ASP A 59 -13.71 -27.29 -17.46
CA ASP A 59 -14.88 -26.57 -16.98
C ASP A 59 -15.03 -25.18 -17.63
N PHE A 60 -13.92 -24.56 -17.99
CA PHE A 60 -13.86 -23.21 -18.54
C PHE A 60 -13.03 -23.18 -19.82
N PRO A 61 -13.60 -23.62 -20.96
CA PRO A 61 -12.95 -23.45 -22.26
C PRO A 61 -12.99 -21.97 -22.65
N LEU A 62 -11.85 -21.28 -22.59
CA LEU A 62 -11.71 -19.85 -22.91
C LEU A 62 -11.84 -19.60 -24.42
N ALA A 63 -13.01 -19.77 -24.96
CA ALA A 63 -13.30 -19.38 -26.34
C ALA A 63 -13.65 -17.88 -26.38
N GLY A 64 -12.81 -17.05 -26.99
CA GLY A 64 -13.13 -15.67 -27.34
C GLY A 64 -12.85 -14.61 -26.26
N PHE A 65 -11.99 -14.89 -25.29
CA PHE A 65 -11.59 -13.89 -24.28
C PHE A 65 -10.31 -13.15 -24.70
N ASP A 66 -10.45 -11.84 -24.95
CA ASP A 66 -9.30 -10.96 -25.21
C ASP A 66 -8.59 -10.53 -23.92
N ASN A 67 -9.30 -10.46 -22.78
CA ASN A 67 -8.79 -9.98 -21.48
C ASN A 67 -8.46 -11.13 -20.51
N ARG A 68 -7.55 -12.01 -20.90
CA ARG A 68 -7.09 -13.14 -20.07
C ARG A 68 -5.71 -12.92 -19.44
N TYR A 69 -5.15 -11.73 -19.62
CA TYR A 69 -3.82 -11.37 -19.14
C TYR A 69 -3.95 -10.30 -18.07
N PHE A 70 -3.18 -10.45 -17.01
CA PHE A 70 -3.18 -9.54 -15.87
C PHE A 70 -1.75 -9.26 -15.45
N GLU A 71 -1.43 -7.99 -15.23
CA GLU A 71 -0.19 -7.58 -14.60
C GLU A 71 -0.45 -7.27 -13.14
N LEU A 72 0.31 -7.91 -12.24
CA LEU A 72 0.32 -7.63 -10.82
C LEU A 72 1.67 -7.00 -10.46
N SER A 73 1.64 -5.73 -10.05
CA SER A 73 2.81 -5.04 -9.52
C SER A 73 2.76 -5.04 -7.99
N MET A 74 3.86 -5.47 -7.37
CA MET A 74 4.00 -5.64 -5.93
C MET A 74 5.14 -4.79 -5.40
N THR A 75 4.89 -4.03 -4.34
CA THR A 75 5.91 -3.25 -3.65
C THR A 75 5.52 -3.04 -2.20
N ASN A 76 6.49 -2.88 -1.33
CA ASN A 76 6.30 -2.41 0.06
C ASN A 76 6.85 -0.99 0.23
N GLN A 77 7.12 -0.29 -0.87
CA GLN A 77 7.56 1.10 -0.84
C GLN A 77 6.40 2.00 -0.39
N LEU A 78 6.68 2.81 0.61
CA LEU A 78 5.76 3.89 0.95
C LEU A 78 5.85 4.97 -0.14
N VAL A 79 4.68 5.38 -0.61
CA VAL A 79 4.57 6.49 -1.56
C VAL A 79 3.73 7.61 -0.96
N LYS A 80 3.94 8.83 -1.45
CA LYS A 80 3.13 9.97 -1.03
C LYS A 80 1.66 9.69 -1.38
N PRO A 81 0.75 9.70 -0.40
CA PRO A 81 -0.67 9.55 -0.66
C PRO A 81 -1.18 10.63 -1.62
N LYS A 82 -1.99 10.27 -2.61
CA LYS A 82 -2.57 11.23 -3.57
C LYS A 82 -3.36 12.35 -2.89
N ASN A 83 -3.93 12.06 -1.73
CA ASN A 83 -4.71 12.98 -0.91
C ASN A 83 -3.88 13.67 0.19
N TRP A 84 -2.54 13.68 0.12
CA TRP A 84 -1.69 14.31 1.13
C TRP A 84 -2.06 15.77 1.39
N GLY A 85 -2.48 16.52 0.37
CA GLY A 85 -2.94 17.89 0.55
C GLY A 85 -4.07 18.05 1.57
N ASN A 86 -4.96 17.07 1.67
CA ASN A 86 -6.02 17.04 2.68
C ASN A 86 -5.49 16.54 4.04
N LEU A 87 -4.60 15.55 4.03
CA LEU A 87 -3.96 15.01 5.23
C LEU A 87 -3.00 16.03 5.88
N ALA A 88 -2.43 16.92 5.09
CA ALA A 88 -1.51 17.97 5.54
C ALA A 88 -2.14 18.92 6.57
N PHE A 89 -3.46 19.08 6.55
CA PHE A 89 -4.17 19.84 7.58
C PHE A 89 -4.03 19.22 8.97
N TYR A 90 -3.85 17.90 9.05
CA TYR A 90 -3.73 17.15 10.30
C TYR A 90 -2.29 16.82 10.67
N PHE A 91 -1.45 16.51 9.66
CA PHE A 91 -0.11 15.95 9.84
C PHE A 91 1.03 16.88 9.40
N GLY A 92 0.72 18.08 8.93
CA GLY A 92 1.72 19.06 8.46
C GLY A 92 1.86 19.10 6.94
N GLN A 93 2.24 20.29 6.44
CA GLN A 93 2.34 20.55 5.00
C GLN A 93 3.51 19.80 4.35
N GLN A 94 4.61 19.69 5.08
CA GLN A 94 5.82 19.02 4.63
C GLN A 94 5.62 17.51 4.59
N PHE A 95 6.06 16.89 3.51
CA PHE A 95 5.99 15.44 3.32
C PHE A 95 7.39 14.88 3.16
N SER A 96 7.63 13.75 3.83
CA SER A 96 8.71 12.81 3.54
C SER A 96 8.20 11.39 3.78
N ILE A 97 8.86 10.40 3.19
CA ILE A 97 8.56 8.99 3.44
C ILE A 97 8.85 8.62 4.90
N SER A 98 9.95 9.16 5.45
CA SER A 98 10.33 8.96 6.86
C SER A 98 9.26 9.49 7.82
N TRP A 99 8.74 10.70 7.57
CA TRP A 99 7.63 11.25 8.35
C TRP A 99 6.35 10.43 8.23
N TYR A 100 5.99 10.05 7.00
CA TYR A 100 4.81 9.22 6.78
C TYR A 100 4.93 7.86 7.47
N ARG A 101 6.11 7.24 7.41
CA ARG A 101 6.41 5.99 8.14
C ARG A 101 6.25 6.17 9.65
N PHE A 102 6.72 7.26 10.21
CA PHE A 102 6.53 7.58 11.64
C PHE A 102 5.04 7.62 12.00
N ILE A 103 4.23 8.32 11.21
CA ILE A 103 2.77 8.41 11.41
C ILE A 103 2.14 7.01 11.41
N LEU A 104 2.42 6.20 10.38
CA LEU A 104 1.87 4.86 10.25
C LEU A 104 2.26 3.96 11.43
N ASN A 105 3.52 4.03 11.87
CA ASN A 105 4.00 3.25 13.02
C ASN A 105 3.30 3.67 14.32
N VAL A 106 3.17 4.97 14.60
CA VAL A 106 2.47 5.48 15.80
C VAL A 106 1.02 5.03 15.83
N LEU A 107 0.36 5.01 14.67
CA LEU A 107 -1.04 4.64 14.55
C LEU A 107 -1.26 3.14 14.39
N ASN A 108 -0.19 2.37 14.16
CA ASN A 108 -0.22 0.94 13.84
C ASN A 108 -1.16 0.61 12.68
N VAL A 109 -0.99 1.32 11.57
CA VAL A 109 -1.77 1.14 10.34
C VAL A 109 -0.85 1.08 9.13
N SER A 110 -1.30 0.46 8.04
CA SER A 110 -0.56 0.39 6.77
C SER A 110 -0.80 1.59 5.85
N TYR A 111 -1.90 2.30 6.03
CA TYR A 111 -2.26 3.53 5.32
C TYR A 111 -3.20 4.37 6.18
N ILE A 112 -3.46 5.63 5.80
CA ILE A 112 -4.41 6.51 6.48
C ILE A 112 -5.74 6.48 5.73
N PRO A 113 -6.81 5.84 6.29
CA PRO A 113 -8.15 5.87 5.71
C PRO A 113 -8.73 7.28 5.78
N TYR A 114 -8.87 7.95 4.63
CA TYR A 114 -9.41 9.31 4.56
C TYR A 114 -10.90 9.31 4.23
N PRO A 115 -11.72 10.24 4.77
CA PRO A 115 -13.17 10.27 4.56
C PRO A 115 -13.64 10.28 3.10
N SER A 116 -12.82 10.76 2.16
CA SER A 116 -13.10 10.77 0.72
C SER A 116 -12.65 9.51 -0.03
N ALA A 117 -12.22 8.46 0.66
CA ALA A 117 -11.90 7.17 0.04
C ALA A 117 -13.09 6.60 -0.75
N GLN A 118 -12.82 5.71 -1.70
CA GLN A 118 -13.87 5.14 -2.56
C GLN A 118 -14.86 4.30 -1.75
N GLU A 119 -16.00 4.03 -2.34
CA GLU A 119 -17.00 3.15 -1.71
C GLU A 119 -16.42 1.74 -1.51
N GLY A 120 -16.57 1.20 -0.30
CA GLY A 120 -15.99 -0.08 0.08
C GLY A 120 -14.67 0.02 0.85
N ASP A 121 -13.94 1.13 0.75
CA ASP A 121 -12.72 1.34 1.52
C ASP A 121 -13.03 1.67 3.00
N GLU A 122 -12.12 1.26 3.90
CA GLU A 122 -12.15 1.72 5.28
C GLU A 122 -12.01 3.25 5.32
N LYS A 123 -12.86 3.91 6.11
CA LYS A 123 -12.91 5.37 6.22
C LYS A 123 -12.88 5.79 7.68
N TRP A 124 -11.94 6.70 8.01
CA TRP A 124 -12.01 7.38 9.28
C TRP A 124 -12.95 8.58 9.18
N SER A 125 -13.78 8.77 10.19
CA SER A 125 -14.50 10.02 10.36
C SER A 125 -13.51 11.16 10.64
N TYR A 126 -13.93 12.40 10.41
CA TYR A 126 -13.11 13.58 10.73
C TYR A 126 -12.67 13.60 12.20
N ASN A 127 -13.53 13.16 13.12
CA ASN A 127 -13.19 13.08 14.54
C ASN A 127 -12.13 12.03 14.83
N GLN A 128 -12.18 10.88 14.16
CA GLN A 128 -11.15 9.85 14.28
C GLN A 128 -9.82 10.33 13.70
N LEU A 129 -9.86 11.05 12.57
CA LEU A 129 -8.66 11.62 11.96
C LEU A 129 -8.01 12.65 12.89
N LEU A 130 -8.81 13.55 13.50
CA LEU A 130 -8.33 14.54 14.46
C LEU A 130 -7.75 13.87 15.72
N ALA A 131 -8.43 12.85 16.26
CA ALA A 131 -7.95 12.11 17.42
C ALA A 131 -6.62 11.40 17.14
N ASN A 132 -6.47 10.79 15.95
CA ASN A 132 -5.25 10.11 15.53
C ASN A 132 -4.12 11.13 15.27
N ALA A 133 -4.40 12.29 14.69
CA ALA A 133 -3.41 13.38 14.60
C ALA A 133 -2.92 13.82 15.97
N GLY A 134 -3.80 13.90 16.96
CA GLY A 134 -3.43 14.16 18.36
C GLY A 134 -2.47 13.13 18.95
N LYS A 135 -2.69 11.84 18.66
CA LYS A 135 -1.76 10.76 19.08
C LYS A 135 -0.37 10.94 18.45
N VAL A 136 -0.33 11.22 17.14
CA VAL A 136 0.93 11.43 16.42
C VAL A 136 1.66 12.67 16.95
N LYS A 137 0.94 13.77 17.21
CA LYS A 137 1.52 14.98 17.81
C LYS A 137 2.12 14.70 19.20
N ALA A 138 1.43 13.94 20.03
CA ALA A 138 1.94 13.53 21.33
C ALA A 138 3.21 12.69 21.22
N ALA A 139 3.24 11.73 20.29
CA ALA A 139 4.40 10.89 20.02
C ALA A 139 5.60 11.69 19.49
N LEU A 140 5.37 12.66 18.58
CA LEU A 140 6.40 13.57 18.08
C LEU A 140 7.00 14.42 19.22
N LEU A 141 6.14 14.98 20.07
CA LEU A 141 6.60 15.76 21.22
C LEU A 141 7.37 14.92 22.24
N GLN A 142 6.98 13.65 22.40
CA GLN A 142 7.72 12.72 23.26
C GLN A 142 9.09 12.41 22.66
N TYR A 143 9.14 12.06 21.38
CA TYR A 143 10.40 11.81 20.67
C TYR A 143 11.38 12.98 20.81
N ASN A 144 10.92 14.19 20.53
CA ASN A 144 11.76 15.41 20.61
C ASN A 144 12.23 15.72 22.05
N ARG A 145 11.45 15.38 23.08
CA ARG A 145 11.88 15.48 24.48
C ARG A 145 12.96 14.47 24.85
N GLU A 146 12.87 13.27 24.30
CA GLU A 146 13.85 12.21 24.52
C GLU A 146 15.16 12.45 23.73
N HIS A 147 15.05 13.24 22.64
CA HIS A 147 16.16 13.58 21.72
C HIS A 147 16.35 15.09 21.61
N PRO A 148 16.66 15.85 22.69
CA PRO A 148 16.65 17.31 22.69
C PRO A 148 17.67 17.94 21.74
N ASN A 149 18.75 17.24 21.42
CA ASN A 149 19.79 17.73 20.48
C ASN A 149 19.61 17.17 19.05
N ASP A 150 18.66 16.29 18.85
CA ASP A 150 18.38 15.64 17.56
C ASP A 150 16.87 15.38 17.41
N PRO A 151 16.06 16.45 17.28
CA PRO A 151 14.63 16.33 17.10
C PRO A 151 14.31 15.61 15.78
N LEU A 152 13.11 15.02 15.70
CA LEU A 152 12.69 14.30 14.51
C LEU A 152 12.76 15.19 13.28
N ARG A 153 13.46 14.74 12.25
CA ARG A 153 13.67 15.44 10.99
C ARG A 153 13.11 14.63 9.83
N HIS A 154 12.81 15.33 8.74
CA HIS A 154 12.59 14.70 7.46
C HIS A 154 13.92 14.12 6.95
N GLU A 155 14.00 12.81 6.72
CA GLU A 155 15.23 12.13 6.27
C GLU A 155 15.34 12.11 4.75
N ASP A 156 14.24 12.41 4.04
CA ASP A 156 14.12 12.28 2.59
C ASP A 156 13.21 13.38 2.00
N GLY A 157 13.18 13.43 0.65
CA GLY A 157 12.34 14.36 -0.12
C GLY A 157 12.84 15.80 -0.09
N ASP A 158 11.94 16.72 -0.46
CA ASP A 158 12.24 18.16 -0.61
C ASP A 158 12.59 18.86 0.71
N TYR A 159 12.27 18.25 1.83
CA TYR A 159 12.43 18.79 3.19
C TYR A 159 13.49 18.04 3.99
N ALA A 160 14.34 17.23 3.34
CA ALA A 160 15.38 16.47 4.02
C ALA A 160 16.26 17.38 4.89
N GLY A 161 16.39 17.05 6.19
CA GLY A 161 17.10 17.83 7.19
C GLY A 161 16.25 18.84 7.98
N ASP A 162 15.07 19.20 7.49
CA ASP A 162 14.15 20.06 8.23
C ASP A 162 13.52 19.32 9.42
N GLU A 163 13.30 20.05 10.51
CA GLU A 163 12.57 19.51 11.65
C GLU A 163 11.10 19.28 11.31
N VAL A 164 10.56 18.12 11.70
CA VAL A 164 9.15 17.77 11.50
C VAL A 164 8.27 18.67 12.36
N LYS A 165 7.27 19.30 11.74
CA LYS A 165 6.30 20.19 12.42
C LYS A 165 4.88 19.77 12.10
N MET A 166 4.05 19.72 13.13
CA MET A 166 2.60 19.50 13.02
C MET A 166 1.85 20.79 13.39
N PRO A 167 0.63 20.94 12.83
CA PRO A 167 -0.29 22.03 13.21
C PRO A 167 -0.62 22.07 14.70
#